data_0bbee07aa2528684868769129f370891
#
_entry.id   0bbee07aa2528684868769129f370891
#
_cell.length_a   1.000
_cell.length_b   1.000
_cell.length_c   1.000
_cell.angle_alpha   90.00
_cell.angle_beta   90.00
_cell.angle_gamma   90.00
#
_symmetry.space_group_name_H-M   'P 1'
#
loop_
_entity.id
_entity.type
_entity.pdbx_description
1 polymer ?
#
loop_
_entity_poly.entity_id
_entity_poly.type
_entity_poly.pdbx_seq_one_letter_code
_entity_poly.pdbx_strand_id
1 'polypeptide(L)'
;MTYALAAAAAVVFAVLVGSASAETPYEGRKKCSNCHKSEADSWIKTAHAKAVDSLKANRDKEKNKAMLKAKLDPKKDYVKDKDCIGCHVTGFGVEGGYEITEPDKFLIGVGCESCHGAGPDYRKVHRKAGEAFEKSKKVTPRESLVEAGQEFEFIEKCNVCHLNYEGSPWKGAKKPYTPFTPKVDKKYEFDFEKSVRNNKAMHEHFKLAGTFDGPPTPKFHEEFQKDAKPAEIGKEE
;
A
#
# COMPACT_ATOMS: atom_id res chain seq x y z
N MET A 1 29.94 6.23 72.36
CA MET A 1 29.53 7.13 71.26
C MET A 1 29.78 6.41 69.97
N THR A 2 28.78 5.78 69.46
CA THR A 2 28.82 4.96 68.21
C THR A 2 28.06 5.70 67.11
N TYR A 3 28.79 6.17 66.11
CA TYR A 3 28.15 6.81 64.93
C TYR A 3 27.75 5.76 63.88
N ALA A 4 26.49 5.66 63.64
CA ALA A 4 25.96 4.84 62.54
C ALA A 4 25.97 5.68 61.26
N LEU A 5 26.72 5.23 60.23
CA LEU A 5 26.67 5.77 58.87
C LEU A 5 25.51 5.13 58.12
N ALA A 6 24.52 5.94 57.76
CA ALA A 6 23.46 5.54 56.82
C ALA A 6 23.93 5.77 55.40
N ALA A 7 24.11 4.71 54.62
CA ALA A 7 24.37 4.79 53.20
C ALA A 7 23.03 4.90 52.42
N ALA A 8 22.84 6.06 51.79
CA ALA A 8 21.69 6.26 50.88
C ALA A 8 22.03 5.71 49.48
N ALA A 9 21.38 4.62 49.09
CA ALA A 9 21.46 4.09 47.72
C ALA A 9 20.56 4.90 46.78
N ALA A 10 21.16 5.68 45.91
CA ALA A 10 20.43 6.35 44.83
C ALA A 10 20.16 5.33 43.71
N VAL A 11 18.89 4.95 43.54
CA VAL A 11 18.44 4.15 42.40
C VAL A 11 18.25 5.07 41.19
N VAL A 12 19.16 5.00 40.24
CA VAL A 12 19.05 5.70 38.98
C VAL A 12 18.10 4.91 38.09
N PHE A 13 16.87 5.41 37.92
CA PHE A 13 15.92 4.88 36.94
C PHE A 13 16.33 5.39 35.54
N ALA A 14 17.01 4.55 34.76
CA ALA A 14 17.28 4.82 33.36
C ALA A 14 15.95 4.65 32.60
N VAL A 15 15.30 5.76 32.27
CA VAL A 15 14.20 5.77 31.34
C VAL A 15 14.72 5.50 29.94
N LEU A 16 14.58 4.27 29.47
CA LEU A 16 14.79 3.93 28.06
C LEU A 16 13.70 4.64 27.25
N VAL A 17 14.01 5.84 26.77
CA VAL A 17 13.22 6.50 25.75
C VAL A 17 13.47 5.72 24.46
N GLY A 18 12.61 4.75 24.18
CA GLY A 18 12.58 4.10 22.88
C GLY A 18 12.30 5.17 21.83
N SER A 19 13.29 5.44 20.97
CA SER A 19 13.08 6.28 19.78
C SER A 19 12.05 5.56 18.91
N ALA A 20 10.78 6.01 18.96
CA ALA A 20 9.83 5.66 17.93
C ALA A 20 10.42 6.24 16.63
N SER A 21 10.87 5.38 15.72
CA SER A 21 11.19 5.82 14.37
C SER A 21 9.91 6.43 13.80
N ALA A 22 9.96 7.71 13.42
CA ALA A 22 8.84 8.33 12.73
C ALA A 22 8.56 7.48 11.48
N GLU A 23 7.29 7.08 11.30
CA GLU A 23 6.89 6.38 10.08
C GLU A 23 7.15 7.29 8.88
N THR A 24 7.70 6.72 7.81
CA THR A 24 7.93 7.47 6.57
C THR A 24 6.57 7.92 6.00
N PRO A 25 6.36 9.23 5.76
CA PRO A 25 5.08 9.73 5.27
C PRO A 25 4.80 9.28 3.84
N TYR A 26 3.53 9.20 3.48
CA TYR A 26 3.13 8.97 2.08
C TYR A 26 3.35 10.24 1.25
N GLU A 27 3.68 10.10 -0.03
CA GLU A 27 3.93 11.27 -0.92
C GLU A 27 3.05 11.27 -2.19
N GLY A 28 2.25 10.23 -2.38
CA GLY A 28 1.29 10.10 -3.47
C GLY A 28 1.92 9.66 -4.80
N ARG A 29 1.07 9.05 -5.63
CA ARG A 29 1.46 8.39 -6.89
C ARG A 29 2.16 9.31 -7.92
N LYS A 30 2.00 10.65 -7.84
CA LYS A 30 2.68 11.56 -8.76
C LYS A 30 4.20 11.34 -8.75
N LYS A 31 4.76 11.13 -7.58
CA LYS A 31 6.20 10.92 -7.40
C LYS A 31 6.70 9.62 -8.04
N CYS A 32 5.87 8.58 -8.02
CA CYS A 32 6.17 7.31 -8.66
C CYS A 32 6.02 7.39 -10.18
N SER A 33 4.93 8.00 -10.66
CA SER A 33 4.59 8.08 -12.09
C SER A 33 5.58 8.90 -12.92
N ASN A 34 6.38 9.76 -12.29
CA ASN A 34 7.43 10.49 -12.96
C ASN A 34 8.47 9.55 -13.61
N CYS A 35 8.78 8.41 -12.98
CA CYS A 35 9.68 7.40 -13.52
C CYS A 35 8.95 6.17 -14.06
N HIS A 36 7.90 5.71 -13.36
CA HIS A 36 7.08 4.53 -13.68
C HIS A 36 5.84 4.89 -14.51
N LYS A 37 6.08 5.54 -15.67
CA LYS A 37 5.01 6.04 -16.54
C LYS A 37 4.10 4.90 -17.03
N SER A 38 4.68 3.81 -17.53
CA SER A 38 3.90 2.68 -18.07
C SER A 38 3.01 2.03 -17.03
N GLU A 39 3.53 1.83 -15.81
CA GLU A 39 2.79 1.28 -14.67
C GLU A 39 1.65 2.22 -14.27
N ALA A 40 1.91 3.54 -14.22
CA ALA A 40 0.91 4.54 -13.87
C ALA A 40 -0.20 4.63 -14.93
N ASP A 41 0.14 4.61 -16.22
CA ASP A 41 -0.82 4.65 -17.34
C ASP A 41 -1.67 3.37 -17.42
N SER A 42 -1.13 2.25 -16.98
CA SER A 42 -1.88 1.02 -16.82
C SER A 42 -2.78 1.07 -15.57
N TRP A 43 -2.22 1.48 -14.43
CA TRP A 43 -2.94 1.54 -13.15
C TRP A 43 -4.18 2.44 -13.20
N ILE A 44 -4.11 3.62 -13.84
CA ILE A 44 -5.25 4.57 -13.88
C ILE A 44 -6.52 3.97 -14.50
N LYS A 45 -6.40 2.89 -15.26
CA LYS A 45 -7.51 2.17 -15.92
C LYS A 45 -8.14 1.12 -15.01
N THR A 46 -7.52 0.78 -13.89
CA THR A 46 -7.88 -0.34 -13.02
C THR A 46 -9.03 -0.05 -12.07
N ALA A 47 -9.54 -1.11 -11.45
CA ALA A 47 -10.54 -1.03 -10.39
C ALA A 47 -9.97 -0.33 -9.14
N HIS A 48 -8.70 -0.53 -8.80
CA HIS A 48 -8.03 0.10 -7.67
C HIS A 48 -7.92 1.63 -7.85
N ALA A 49 -7.57 2.09 -9.04
CA ALA A 49 -7.55 3.53 -9.34
C ALA A 49 -8.92 4.19 -9.15
N LYS A 50 -9.99 3.45 -9.40
CA LYS A 50 -11.39 3.90 -9.33
C LYS A 50 -12.10 3.47 -8.03
N ALA A 51 -11.36 3.04 -7.02
CA ALA A 51 -11.94 2.47 -5.80
C ALA A 51 -12.90 3.44 -5.09
N VAL A 52 -12.59 4.73 -5.02
CA VAL A 52 -13.45 5.76 -4.42
C VAL A 52 -14.81 5.89 -5.14
N ASP A 53 -14.86 5.65 -6.45
CA ASP A 53 -16.13 5.69 -7.20
C ASP A 53 -17.11 4.63 -6.69
N SER A 54 -16.62 3.58 -6.07
CA SER A 54 -17.46 2.56 -5.47
C SER A 54 -18.19 3.02 -4.21
N LEU A 55 -17.80 4.13 -3.59
CA LEU A 55 -18.41 4.73 -2.40
C LEU A 55 -19.48 5.78 -2.72
N LYS A 56 -19.56 6.25 -3.99
CA LYS A 56 -20.54 7.26 -4.41
C LYS A 56 -21.96 6.69 -4.41
N ALA A 57 -22.93 7.57 -4.14
CA ALA A 57 -24.35 7.23 -4.22
C ALA A 57 -24.84 6.93 -5.65
N ASN A 58 -25.99 6.25 -5.76
CA ASN A 58 -26.74 6.05 -7.00
C ASN A 58 -25.93 5.47 -8.17
N ARG A 59 -25.12 4.48 -7.89
CA ARG A 59 -24.35 3.71 -8.87
C ARG A 59 -25.26 2.85 -9.74
N ASP A 60 -24.67 2.09 -10.66
CA ASP A 60 -25.43 1.17 -11.50
C ASP A 60 -26.24 0.14 -10.68
N LYS A 61 -27.24 -0.45 -11.36
CA LYS A 61 -28.20 -1.38 -10.73
C LYS A 61 -27.53 -2.54 -10.01
N GLU A 62 -26.48 -3.12 -10.57
CA GLU A 62 -25.83 -4.29 -9.97
C GLU A 62 -25.02 -3.92 -8.72
N LYS A 63 -24.35 -2.75 -8.73
CA LYS A 63 -23.66 -2.23 -7.55
C LYS A 63 -24.65 -1.86 -6.46
N ASN A 64 -25.77 -1.24 -6.79
CA ASN A 64 -26.83 -0.94 -5.83
C ASN A 64 -27.40 -2.21 -5.20
N LYS A 65 -27.62 -3.27 -5.99
CA LYS A 65 -28.05 -4.58 -5.48
C LYS A 65 -27.05 -5.20 -4.50
N ALA A 66 -25.74 -5.08 -4.78
CA ALA A 66 -24.71 -5.55 -3.86
C ALA A 66 -24.70 -4.77 -2.54
N MET A 67 -24.90 -3.44 -2.58
CA MET A 67 -25.01 -2.61 -1.37
C MET A 67 -26.23 -3.02 -0.52
N LEU A 68 -27.39 -3.22 -1.13
CA LEU A 68 -28.59 -3.67 -0.41
C LEU A 68 -28.38 -5.04 0.24
N LYS A 69 -27.73 -5.99 -0.44
CA LYS A 69 -27.34 -7.28 0.15
C LYS A 69 -26.41 -7.11 1.36
N ALA A 70 -25.50 -6.14 1.29
CA ALA A 70 -24.60 -5.77 2.38
C ALA A 70 -25.24 -4.87 3.44
N LYS A 71 -26.58 -4.66 3.39
CA LYS A 71 -27.36 -3.79 4.29
C LYS A 71 -26.91 -2.32 4.29
N LEU A 72 -26.42 -1.83 3.17
CA LEU A 72 -26.06 -0.43 2.95
C LEU A 72 -27.14 0.27 2.12
N ASP A 73 -27.31 1.58 2.35
CA ASP A 73 -28.20 2.42 1.55
C ASP A 73 -27.49 2.85 0.26
N PRO A 74 -27.95 2.43 -0.92
CA PRO A 74 -27.34 2.82 -2.20
C PRO A 74 -27.53 4.29 -2.57
N LYS A 75 -28.41 5.02 -1.86
CA LYS A 75 -28.61 6.47 -2.04
C LYS A 75 -27.66 7.31 -1.22
N LYS A 76 -27.03 6.73 -0.20
CA LYS A 76 -26.04 7.40 0.65
C LYS A 76 -24.67 7.44 -0.06
N ASP A 77 -23.99 8.60 0.05
CA ASP A 77 -22.60 8.75 -0.33
C ASP A 77 -21.70 8.39 0.87
N TYR A 78 -20.76 7.47 0.66
CA TYR A 78 -19.84 6.96 1.69
C TYR A 78 -18.41 7.49 1.51
N VAL A 79 -18.16 8.43 0.58
CA VAL A 79 -16.81 8.96 0.30
C VAL A 79 -16.18 9.64 1.51
N LYS A 80 -17.00 10.17 2.42
CA LYS A 80 -16.53 10.79 3.68
C LYS A 80 -16.70 9.90 4.91
N ASP A 81 -17.13 8.66 4.71
CA ASP A 81 -17.31 7.71 5.80
C ASP A 81 -15.96 7.07 6.16
N LYS A 82 -15.49 7.34 7.39
CA LYS A 82 -14.18 6.89 7.88
C LYS A 82 -14.05 5.36 7.92
N ASP A 83 -15.16 4.65 8.12
CA ASP A 83 -15.19 3.19 8.15
C ASP A 83 -15.08 2.57 6.74
N CYS A 84 -15.31 3.37 5.70
CA CYS A 84 -15.28 2.92 4.31
C CYS A 84 -14.03 3.39 3.58
N ILE A 85 -13.67 4.68 3.73
CA ILE A 85 -12.71 5.35 2.87
C ILE A 85 -11.30 4.73 2.93
N GLY A 86 -10.90 4.19 4.08
CA GLY A 86 -9.55 3.66 4.30
C GLY A 86 -9.12 2.56 3.33
N CYS A 87 -10.06 1.73 2.86
CA CYS A 87 -9.80 0.69 1.85
C CYS A 87 -9.90 1.21 0.40
N HIS A 88 -10.20 2.49 0.20
CA HIS A 88 -10.49 3.05 -1.12
C HIS A 88 -9.55 4.19 -1.52
N VAL A 89 -8.61 4.55 -0.65
CA VAL A 89 -7.61 5.60 -0.86
C VAL A 89 -6.23 5.14 -0.36
N THR A 90 -5.20 5.91 -0.64
CA THR A 90 -3.82 5.63 -0.22
C THR A 90 -3.52 6.30 1.11
N GLY A 91 -3.10 5.52 2.12
CA GLY A 91 -2.54 6.04 3.37
C GLY A 91 -3.53 6.73 4.31
N PHE A 92 -4.84 6.41 4.28
CA PHE A 92 -5.81 7.01 5.20
C PHE A 92 -5.44 6.73 6.66
N GLY A 93 -5.35 7.80 7.46
CA GLY A 93 -5.04 7.72 8.89
C GLY A 93 -3.55 7.58 9.22
N VAL A 94 -2.67 7.75 8.24
CA VAL A 94 -1.22 7.78 8.44
C VAL A 94 -0.63 9.08 7.89
N GLU A 95 0.57 9.45 8.35
CA GLU A 95 1.23 10.71 7.98
C GLU A 95 1.45 10.81 6.45
N GLY A 96 1.13 11.97 5.88
CA GLY A 96 1.23 12.21 4.43
C GLY A 96 0.18 11.47 3.58
N GLY A 97 -0.69 10.67 4.20
CA GLY A 97 -1.74 9.94 3.51
C GLY A 97 -3.00 10.77 3.22
N TYR A 98 -4.01 10.10 2.68
CA TYR A 98 -5.26 10.75 2.28
C TYR A 98 -6.02 11.35 3.46
N GLU A 99 -6.43 12.61 3.32
CA GLU A 99 -7.26 13.34 4.27
C GLU A 99 -8.64 13.64 3.69
N ILE A 100 -9.71 13.38 4.47
CA ILE A 100 -11.09 13.63 4.03
C ILE A 100 -11.36 15.14 3.91
N THR A 101 -10.74 15.94 4.78
CA THR A 101 -10.92 17.39 4.86
C THR A 101 -10.13 18.15 3.80
N GLU A 102 -9.02 17.56 3.33
CA GLU A 102 -8.14 18.13 2.32
C GLU A 102 -7.69 17.03 1.34
N PRO A 103 -8.59 16.57 0.45
CA PRO A 103 -8.32 15.45 -0.43
C PRO A 103 -7.24 15.73 -1.47
N ASP A 104 -6.10 15.05 -1.39
CA ASP A 104 -5.10 15.06 -2.47
C ASP A 104 -5.52 14.08 -3.56
N LYS A 105 -5.63 14.59 -4.80
CA LYS A 105 -5.96 13.80 -5.99
C LYS A 105 -4.97 12.67 -6.29
N PHE A 106 -3.73 12.78 -5.82
CA PHE A 106 -2.70 11.76 -6.04
C PHE A 106 -2.74 10.62 -5.01
N LEU A 107 -3.57 10.76 -3.97
CA LEU A 107 -3.85 9.75 -2.96
C LEU A 107 -5.23 9.09 -3.15
N ILE A 108 -6.05 9.58 -4.09
CA ILE A 108 -7.33 8.97 -4.44
C ILE A 108 -7.10 7.61 -5.12
N GLY A 109 -7.84 6.59 -4.70
CA GLY A 109 -7.68 5.20 -5.13
C GLY A 109 -6.65 4.44 -4.30
N VAL A 110 -6.62 3.11 -4.48
CA VAL A 110 -5.60 2.22 -3.92
C VAL A 110 -4.36 2.35 -4.81
N GLY A 111 -3.48 3.28 -4.45
CA GLY A 111 -2.33 3.68 -5.27
C GLY A 111 -1.07 2.86 -5.01
N CYS A 112 0.04 3.30 -5.62
CA CYS A 112 1.32 2.59 -5.59
C CYS A 112 1.77 2.26 -4.17
N GLU A 113 1.74 3.24 -3.28
CA GLU A 113 2.20 3.11 -1.91
C GLU A 113 1.31 2.22 -1.03
N SER A 114 0.05 1.98 -1.43
CA SER A 114 -0.82 1.03 -0.71
C SER A 114 -0.30 -0.40 -0.74
N CYS A 115 0.45 -0.75 -1.80
CA CYS A 115 1.04 -2.06 -1.99
C CYS A 115 2.56 -2.05 -1.73
N HIS A 116 3.26 -1.02 -2.22
CA HIS A 116 4.71 -0.95 -2.20
C HIS A 116 5.31 -0.27 -0.96
N GLY A 117 4.48 0.23 -0.04
CA GLY A 117 4.93 0.97 1.14
C GLY A 117 5.14 2.46 0.86
N ALA A 118 5.36 3.26 1.90
CA ALA A 118 5.59 4.71 1.81
C ALA A 118 6.86 5.03 1.04
N GLY A 119 6.75 5.89 0.01
CA GLY A 119 7.72 6.07 -1.06
C GLY A 119 9.00 6.83 -0.76
N PRO A 120 9.01 7.89 0.08
CA PRO A 120 10.07 8.87 0.14
C PRO A 120 11.49 8.33 0.30
N ASP A 121 11.69 7.30 1.13
CA ASP A 121 13.03 6.79 1.42
C ASP A 121 13.50 5.79 0.37
N TYR A 122 12.70 4.77 0.01
CA TYR A 122 13.13 3.83 -1.03
C TYR A 122 13.21 4.49 -2.42
N ARG A 123 12.43 5.55 -2.71
CA ARG A 123 12.58 6.34 -3.93
C ARG A 123 13.96 7.02 -4.03
N LYS A 124 14.52 7.47 -2.90
CA LYS A 124 15.91 8.00 -2.86
C LYS A 124 16.93 6.91 -3.19
N VAL A 125 16.69 5.67 -2.70
CA VAL A 125 17.52 4.50 -3.01
C VAL A 125 17.43 4.17 -4.51
N HIS A 126 16.21 4.14 -5.07
CA HIS A 126 15.98 3.92 -6.50
C HIS A 126 16.78 4.89 -7.38
N ARG A 127 16.68 6.20 -7.08
CA ARG A 127 17.38 7.22 -7.85
C ARG A 127 18.90 7.01 -7.82
N LYS A 128 19.48 6.85 -6.63
CA LYS A 128 20.94 6.63 -6.48
C LYS A 128 21.40 5.36 -7.20
N ALA A 129 20.62 4.30 -7.11
CA ALA A 129 20.91 3.04 -7.79
C ALA A 129 20.83 3.18 -9.33
N GLY A 130 19.81 3.91 -9.83
CA GLY A 130 19.65 4.20 -11.23
C GLY A 130 20.84 4.99 -11.79
N GLU A 131 21.24 6.08 -11.12
CA GLU A 131 22.41 6.88 -11.49
C GLU A 131 23.71 6.04 -11.53
N ALA A 132 23.91 5.16 -10.54
CA ALA A 132 25.08 4.27 -10.50
C ALA A 132 25.05 3.23 -11.61
N PHE A 133 23.87 2.69 -11.92
CA PHE A 133 23.67 1.70 -12.99
C PHE A 133 23.89 2.33 -14.38
N GLU A 134 23.38 3.53 -14.63
CA GLU A 134 23.60 4.26 -15.89
C GLU A 134 25.07 4.55 -16.11
N LYS A 135 25.75 5.05 -15.09
CA LYS A 135 27.16 5.46 -15.16
C LYS A 135 28.15 4.30 -15.31
N SER A 136 27.91 3.19 -14.63
CA SER A 136 28.90 2.10 -14.50
C SER A 136 28.35 0.69 -14.59
N LYS A 137 27.06 0.53 -14.86
CA LYS A 137 26.34 -0.76 -14.80
C LYS A 137 26.43 -1.44 -13.43
N LYS A 138 26.66 -0.64 -12.36
CA LYS A 138 26.70 -1.14 -11.00
C LYS A 138 25.29 -1.50 -10.56
N VAL A 139 25.08 -2.76 -10.22
CA VAL A 139 23.84 -3.27 -9.68
C VAL A 139 23.80 -3.06 -8.16
N THR A 140 22.65 -2.75 -7.60
CA THR A 140 22.43 -2.49 -6.18
C THR A 140 21.68 -3.68 -5.55
N PRO A 141 22.06 -4.17 -4.35
CA PRO A 141 21.27 -5.18 -3.65
C PRO A 141 19.84 -4.72 -3.39
N ARG A 142 18.85 -5.56 -3.70
CA ARG A 142 17.42 -5.25 -3.51
C ARG A 142 17.06 -5.09 -2.02
N GLU A 143 17.81 -5.71 -1.13
CA GLU A 143 17.68 -5.57 0.30
C GLU A 143 17.71 -4.11 0.76
N SER A 144 18.49 -3.23 0.09
CA SER A 144 18.52 -1.80 0.37
C SER A 144 17.17 -1.09 0.18
N LEU A 145 16.29 -1.64 -0.65
CA LEU A 145 14.93 -1.14 -0.83
C LEU A 145 14.04 -1.53 0.36
N VAL A 146 14.21 -2.76 0.87
CA VAL A 146 13.49 -3.24 2.07
C VAL A 146 13.89 -2.42 3.28
N GLU A 147 15.19 -2.19 3.48
CA GLU A 147 15.71 -1.34 4.55
C GLU A 147 15.16 0.09 4.49
N ALA A 148 14.87 0.56 3.28
CA ALA A 148 14.25 1.86 3.04
C ALA A 148 12.72 1.84 3.04
N GLY A 149 12.08 0.73 3.44
CA GLY A 149 10.64 0.61 3.62
C GLY A 149 9.84 0.16 2.39
N GLN A 150 10.50 -0.29 1.30
CA GLN A 150 9.76 -0.88 0.19
C GLN A 150 9.26 -2.27 0.55
N GLU A 151 7.97 -2.50 0.30
CA GLU A 151 7.30 -3.77 0.55
C GLU A 151 7.42 -4.73 -0.63
N PHE A 152 7.66 -6.00 -0.33
CA PHE A 152 7.72 -7.10 -1.30
C PHE A 152 6.77 -8.26 -0.95
N GLU A 153 6.24 -8.30 0.28
CA GLU A 153 5.26 -9.28 0.75
C GLU A 153 3.83 -8.74 0.60
N PHE A 154 3.28 -8.95 -0.60
CA PHE A 154 2.03 -8.29 -1.00
C PHE A 154 0.77 -8.93 -0.41
N ILE A 155 0.81 -10.19 0.05
CA ILE A 155 -0.39 -10.90 0.52
C ILE A 155 -1.04 -10.18 1.71
N GLU A 156 -0.25 -9.74 2.68
CA GLU A 156 -0.76 -9.01 3.85
C GLU A 156 -1.34 -7.66 3.45
N LYS A 157 -0.73 -6.96 2.48
CA LYS A 157 -1.25 -5.69 1.95
C LYS A 157 -2.64 -5.84 1.28
N CYS A 158 -2.85 -6.95 0.60
CA CYS A 158 -4.16 -7.27 0.02
C CYS A 158 -5.20 -7.62 1.11
N ASN A 159 -4.78 -8.42 2.09
CA ASN A 159 -5.66 -8.94 3.13
C ASN A 159 -6.29 -7.85 3.99
N VAL A 160 -5.57 -6.73 4.27
CA VAL A 160 -6.07 -5.62 5.09
C VAL A 160 -7.35 -4.97 4.55
N CYS A 161 -7.65 -5.15 3.27
CA CYS A 161 -8.90 -4.69 2.64
C CYS A 161 -9.79 -5.87 2.24
N HIS A 162 -9.24 -6.87 1.55
CA HIS A 162 -10.03 -7.95 0.93
C HIS A 162 -10.48 -9.03 1.91
N LEU A 163 -9.74 -9.26 3.00
CA LEU A 163 -10.10 -10.22 4.06
C LEU A 163 -10.46 -9.54 5.39
N ASN A 164 -10.67 -8.22 5.41
CA ASN A 164 -11.00 -7.49 6.63
C ASN A 164 -12.51 -7.55 6.95
N TYR A 165 -13.04 -8.74 7.24
CA TYR A 165 -14.43 -8.92 7.63
C TYR A 165 -14.57 -9.85 8.84
N GLU A 166 -15.71 -9.77 9.53
CA GLU A 166 -15.99 -10.59 10.71
C GLU A 166 -16.07 -12.08 10.33
N GLY A 167 -15.28 -12.90 11.01
CA GLY A 167 -15.17 -14.35 10.73
C GLY A 167 -14.30 -14.67 9.53
N SER A 168 -13.46 -13.72 9.08
CA SER A 168 -12.42 -13.94 8.07
C SER A 168 -11.44 -15.05 8.47
N PRO A 169 -10.92 -15.82 7.52
CA PRO A 169 -9.81 -16.74 7.79
C PRO A 169 -8.50 -16.01 8.13
N TRP A 170 -8.36 -14.74 7.73
CA TRP A 170 -7.22 -13.90 8.04
C TRP A 170 -7.27 -13.39 9.48
N LYS A 171 -6.25 -13.69 10.28
CA LYS A 171 -6.21 -13.35 11.71
C LYS A 171 -6.00 -11.87 12.01
N GLY A 172 -5.56 -11.10 11.02
CA GLY A 172 -5.37 -9.65 11.12
C GLY A 172 -6.66 -8.84 11.00
N ALA A 173 -7.80 -9.45 10.69
CA ALA A 173 -9.07 -8.75 10.50
C ALA A 173 -9.52 -8.01 11.78
N LYS A 174 -9.81 -6.72 11.65
CA LYS A 174 -10.19 -5.83 12.76
C LYS A 174 -11.19 -4.77 12.31
N LYS A 175 -11.98 -4.25 13.27
CA LYS A 175 -12.91 -3.15 12.98
C LYS A 175 -12.18 -1.87 12.51
N PRO A 176 -12.81 -1.10 11.60
CA PRO A 176 -14.09 -1.37 10.97
C PRO A 176 -14.03 -2.47 9.92
N TYR A 177 -15.00 -3.38 9.93
CA TYR A 177 -15.07 -4.48 8.97
C TYR A 177 -15.74 -4.06 7.67
N THR A 178 -15.24 -4.57 6.52
CA THR A 178 -15.99 -4.45 5.27
C THR A 178 -17.28 -5.28 5.34
N PRO A 179 -18.43 -4.72 4.90
CA PRO A 179 -19.67 -5.46 4.81
C PRO A 179 -19.75 -6.39 3.59
N PHE A 180 -18.82 -6.27 2.65
CA PHE A 180 -18.75 -7.06 1.42
C PHE A 180 -17.97 -8.35 1.66
N THR A 181 -18.68 -9.42 1.99
CA THR A 181 -18.10 -10.72 2.39
C THR A 181 -18.56 -11.83 1.44
N PRO A 182 -17.91 -12.99 1.41
CA PRO A 182 -18.37 -14.16 0.65
C PRO A 182 -19.77 -14.64 1.01
N LYS A 183 -20.24 -14.35 2.23
CA LYS A 183 -21.62 -14.64 2.66
C LYS A 183 -22.65 -13.74 1.97
N VAL A 184 -22.26 -12.50 1.64
CA VAL A 184 -23.12 -11.54 0.91
C VAL A 184 -23.17 -11.87 -0.58
N ASP A 185 -21.99 -12.16 -1.16
CA ASP A 185 -21.89 -12.58 -2.55
C ASP A 185 -20.55 -13.32 -2.74
N LYS A 186 -20.59 -14.50 -3.38
CA LYS A 186 -19.40 -15.32 -3.65
C LYS A 186 -18.29 -14.57 -4.41
N LYS A 187 -18.63 -13.54 -5.19
CA LYS A 187 -17.64 -12.71 -5.90
C LYS A 187 -16.69 -11.94 -4.97
N TYR A 188 -17.00 -11.83 -3.68
CA TYR A 188 -16.12 -11.23 -2.67
C TYR A 188 -15.17 -12.25 -2.02
N GLU A 189 -15.22 -13.51 -2.46
CA GLU A 189 -14.18 -14.47 -2.09
C GLU A 189 -12.84 -14.03 -2.70
N PHE A 190 -11.87 -13.80 -1.83
CA PHE A 190 -10.56 -13.31 -2.25
C PHE A 190 -9.58 -14.47 -2.37
N ASP A 191 -9.00 -14.57 -3.55
CA ASP A 191 -7.91 -15.48 -3.89
C ASP A 191 -6.71 -14.65 -4.34
N PHE A 192 -5.66 -14.63 -3.53
CA PHE A 192 -4.45 -13.84 -3.78
C PHE A 192 -3.77 -14.26 -5.08
N GLU A 193 -3.59 -15.57 -5.31
CA GLU A 193 -2.90 -16.12 -6.48
C GLU A 193 -3.57 -15.72 -7.80
N LYS A 194 -4.89 -15.68 -7.80
CA LYS A 194 -5.68 -15.22 -8.94
C LYS A 194 -5.68 -13.69 -9.06
N SER A 195 -5.79 -13.01 -7.93
CA SER A 195 -5.97 -11.55 -7.90
C SER A 195 -4.72 -10.81 -8.30
N VAL A 196 -3.54 -11.27 -7.89
CA VAL A 196 -2.25 -10.66 -8.22
C VAL A 196 -1.95 -10.68 -9.74
N ARG A 197 -2.56 -11.60 -10.48
CA ARG A 197 -2.46 -11.70 -11.96
C ARG A 197 -3.53 -10.89 -12.70
N ASN A 198 -4.40 -10.20 -11.99
CA ASN A 198 -5.52 -9.48 -12.60
C ASN A 198 -5.15 -8.03 -12.94
N ASN A 199 -4.63 -7.81 -14.14
CA ASN A 199 -4.24 -6.48 -14.64
C ASN A 199 -5.40 -5.47 -14.74
N LYS A 200 -6.66 -5.91 -14.62
CA LYS A 200 -7.82 -5.01 -14.52
C LYS A 200 -8.03 -4.46 -13.11
N ALA A 201 -7.46 -5.11 -12.12
CA ALA A 201 -7.50 -4.66 -10.73
C ALA A 201 -6.17 -4.01 -10.31
N MET A 202 -5.04 -4.58 -10.73
CA MET A 202 -3.70 -4.16 -10.40
C MET A 202 -3.14 -3.15 -11.43
N HIS A 203 -2.12 -3.50 -12.14
CA HIS A 203 -1.55 -2.82 -13.32
C HIS A 203 -0.84 -3.87 -14.19
N GLU A 204 -0.54 -3.55 -15.42
CA GLU A 204 0.32 -4.40 -16.26
C GLU A 204 1.75 -4.40 -15.71
N HIS A 205 2.47 -5.48 -15.94
CA HIS A 205 3.88 -5.61 -15.56
C HIS A 205 4.78 -5.26 -16.74
N PHE A 206 5.83 -4.49 -16.45
CA PHE A 206 6.79 -4.03 -17.45
C PHE A 206 8.20 -4.53 -17.11
N LYS A 207 9.08 -4.56 -18.14
CA LYS A 207 10.46 -5.01 -17.97
C LYS A 207 11.21 -4.10 -17.01
N LEU A 208 11.82 -4.71 -16.00
CA LEU A 208 12.70 -4.04 -15.08
C LEU A 208 14.08 -3.82 -15.73
N ALA A 209 14.72 -2.70 -15.39
CA ALA A 209 16.01 -2.32 -15.95
C ALA A 209 17.21 -3.15 -15.44
N GLY A 210 16.99 -4.05 -14.46
CA GLY A 210 18.09 -4.82 -13.85
C GLY A 210 18.97 -4.00 -12.91
N THR A 211 18.50 -2.88 -12.44
CA THR A 211 19.21 -1.99 -11.51
C THR A 211 19.43 -2.63 -10.14
N PHE A 212 18.53 -3.54 -9.75
CA PHE A 212 18.57 -4.25 -8.47
C PHE A 212 18.64 -5.75 -8.68
N ASP A 213 19.37 -6.45 -7.80
CA ASP A 213 19.43 -7.90 -7.75
C ASP A 213 19.31 -8.44 -6.31
N GLY A 214 19.35 -9.77 -6.18
CA GLY A 214 19.27 -10.46 -4.90
C GLY A 214 17.87 -10.46 -4.27
N PRO A 215 17.73 -11.06 -3.09
CA PRO A 215 16.48 -11.10 -2.32
C PRO A 215 16.14 -9.73 -1.70
N PRO A 216 14.84 -9.53 -1.32
CA PRO A 216 13.75 -10.42 -1.60
C PRO A 216 13.27 -10.31 -3.06
N THR A 217 12.82 -11.43 -3.62
CA THR A 217 12.19 -11.45 -4.94
C THR A 217 10.73 -11.90 -4.77
N PRO A 218 9.76 -11.12 -5.22
CA PRO A 218 8.36 -11.53 -5.18
C PRO A 218 8.15 -12.89 -5.85
N LYS A 219 7.27 -13.72 -5.28
CA LYS A 219 7.00 -15.08 -5.75
C LYS A 219 6.73 -15.18 -7.27
N PHE A 220 6.08 -14.17 -7.83
CA PHE A 220 5.69 -14.14 -9.25
C PHE A 220 6.65 -13.36 -10.14
N HIS A 221 7.79 -12.93 -9.62
CA HIS A 221 8.71 -12.04 -10.33
C HIS A 221 9.13 -12.60 -11.70
N GLU A 222 9.61 -13.84 -11.73
CA GLU A 222 10.06 -14.48 -12.97
C GLU A 222 8.92 -14.65 -13.98
N GLU A 223 7.74 -15.09 -13.49
CA GLU A 223 6.53 -15.20 -14.31
C GLU A 223 6.17 -13.87 -14.97
N PHE A 224 6.10 -12.81 -14.17
CA PHE A 224 5.72 -11.48 -14.69
C PHE A 224 6.79 -10.86 -15.58
N GLN A 225 8.06 -11.13 -15.34
CA GLN A 225 9.15 -10.61 -16.17
C GLN A 225 9.31 -11.35 -17.50
N LYS A 226 8.88 -12.62 -17.59
CA LYS A 226 9.01 -13.43 -18.81
C LYS A 226 8.38 -12.75 -20.02
N ASP A 227 7.12 -12.31 -19.89
CA ASP A 227 6.31 -11.75 -20.96
C ASP A 227 6.06 -10.24 -20.81
N ALA A 228 6.79 -9.58 -19.90
CA ALA A 228 6.62 -8.15 -19.64
C ALA A 228 7.02 -7.30 -20.86
N LYS A 229 6.20 -6.29 -21.13
CA LYS A 229 6.45 -5.31 -22.19
C LYS A 229 7.61 -4.37 -21.81
N PRO A 230 8.30 -3.75 -22.76
CA PRO A 230 9.23 -2.66 -22.46
C PRO A 230 8.52 -1.53 -21.67
N ALA A 231 9.19 -1.00 -20.65
CA ALA A 231 8.70 0.15 -19.92
C ALA A 231 8.99 1.46 -20.65
N GLU A 232 8.05 2.40 -20.64
CA GLU A 232 8.34 3.80 -20.91
C GLU A 232 8.72 4.49 -19.61
N ILE A 233 9.91 5.07 -19.57
CA ILE A 233 10.38 5.83 -18.41
C ILE A 233 9.90 7.28 -18.58
N GLY A 234 9.20 7.79 -17.55
CA GLY A 234 8.86 9.21 -17.47
C GLY A 234 10.12 10.05 -17.25
N LYS A 235 10.05 11.33 -17.58
CA LYS A 235 11.09 12.30 -17.19
C LYS A 235 10.71 12.88 -15.84
N GLU A 236 11.62 12.90 -14.88
CA GLU A 236 11.45 13.71 -13.67
C GLU A 236 11.31 15.19 -14.09
N GLU A 237 10.16 15.78 -13.73
CA GLU A 237 9.93 17.24 -13.79
C GLU A 237 10.33 17.88 -12.45
#